data_6018ff5b5ca1e072d00bf380b2442c3d
#
_entry.id   6018ff5b5ca1e072d00bf380b2442c3d
#
_cell.length_a   1.000
_cell.length_b   1.000
_cell.length_c   1.000
_cell.angle_alpha   90.00
_cell.angle_beta   90.00
_cell.angle_gamma   90.00
#
_symmetry.space_group_name_H-M   'P 1'
#
loop_
_entity.id
_entity.type
_entity.pdbx_description
1 polymer ?
#
loop_
_entity_poly.entity_id
_entity_poly.type
_entity_poly.pdbx_seq_one_letter_code
_entity_poly.pdbx_strand_id
1 'polypeptide(L)'
;KMGLSFSKIFRGLIAKQDVRILMVGLDAAGKTTILYKLKLGEIVTTIPTIGFNVETVEYKNIKFTVWDVGGQDKLRSLWRHYFQSTSGVIFVVDSNDRERIGQAKDELHKMLLEDELRDAVLLVFANKQDLPHAMPCSEITDKLGLRQLRQRHWYIQGACAHSGEGLYEGLDWLASNAKKAAQ
;
A
#
# COMPACT_ATOMS: atom_id res chain seq x y z
N LYS A 1 21.07 31.89 -31.50
CA LYS A 1 20.50 32.09 -30.16
C LYS A 1 19.06 31.54 -30.14
N MET A 2 18.86 30.25 -30.17
CA MET A 2 17.53 29.61 -30.02
C MET A 2 17.71 28.21 -29.37
N GLY A 3 18.24 28.16 -28.18
CA GLY A 3 18.53 26.87 -27.50
C GLY A 3 18.09 26.76 -26.05
N LEU A 4 17.43 27.80 -25.47
CA LEU A 4 17.16 27.85 -24.04
C LEU A 4 15.67 27.80 -23.65
N SER A 5 14.76 27.65 -24.62
CA SER A 5 13.33 27.69 -24.36
C SER A 5 12.65 26.32 -24.26
N PHE A 6 13.25 25.27 -24.84
CA PHE A 6 12.65 23.93 -24.86
C PHE A 6 12.75 23.18 -23.52
N SER A 7 13.79 23.41 -22.72
CA SER A 7 13.95 22.72 -21.45
C SER A 7 13.01 23.23 -20.33
N LYS A 8 12.55 24.47 -20.42
CA LYS A 8 11.57 25.04 -19.47
C LYS A 8 10.13 24.59 -19.74
N ILE A 9 9.81 24.34 -21.02
CA ILE A 9 8.46 23.86 -21.42
C ILE A 9 8.27 22.40 -21.02
N PHE A 10 9.31 21.57 -21.11
CA PHE A 10 9.23 20.16 -20.69
C PHE A 10 9.18 19.98 -19.16
N ARG A 11 9.72 20.91 -18.36
CA ARG A 11 9.59 20.87 -16.90
C ARG A 11 8.20 21.22 -16.36
N GLY A 12 7.40 21.93 -17.14
CA GLY A 12 6.03 22.34 -16.77
C GLY A 12 4.95 21.30 -17.06
N LEU A 13 5.27 20.26 -17.85
CA LEU A 13 4.32 19.24 -18.31
C LEU A 13 4.30 17.95 -17.47
N ILE A 14 5.20 17.83 -16.48
CA ILE A 14 5.13 16.76 -15.50
C ILE A 14 4.40 17.32 -14.27
N ALA A 15 3.10 17.53 -14.42
CA ALA A 15 2.26 17.81 -13.26
C ALA A 15 2.44 16.67 -12.26
N LYS A 16 2.85 16.98 -11.02
CA LYS A 16 2.84 16.00 -9.94
C LYS A 16 1.42 15.44 -9.85
N GLN A 17 1.28 14.15 -10.07
CA GLN A 17 -0.01 13.51 -9.99
C GLN A 17 -0.27 13.13 -8.54
N ASP A 18 -1.28 13.71 -7.94
CA ASP A 18 -1.73 13.34 -6.61
C ASP A 18 -2.47 12.00 -6.71
N VAL A 19 -1.96 10.99 -6.03
CA VAL A 19 -2.56 9.66 -5.98
C VAL A 19 -2.95 9.36 -4.53
N ARG A 20 -4.21 9.09 -4.31
CA ARG A 20 -4.70 8.72 -2.99
C ARG A 20 -4.54 7.22 -2.77
N ILE A 21 -3.74 6.85 -1.80
CA ILE A 21 -3.46 5.45 -1.43
C ILE A 21 -3.99 5.19 -0.04
N LEU A 22 -4.74 4.11 0.09
CA LEU A 22 -5.20 3.61 1.37
C LEU A 22 -4.27 2.48 1.82
N MET A 23 -3.68 2.57 3.01
CA MET A 23 -2.90 1.50 3.61
C MET A 23 -3.68 0.85 4.75
N VAL A 24 -3.95 -0.42 4.60
CA VAL A 24 -4.74 -1.23 5.55
C VAL A 24 -4.10 -2.59 5.79
N GLY A 25 -4.63 -3.31 6.75
CA GLY A 25 -4.16 -4.63 7.17
C GLY A 25 -4.42 -4.82 8.66
N LEU A 26 -4.22 -6.03 9.15
CA LEU A 26 -4.41 -6.33 10.55
C LEU A 26 -3.46 -5.51 11.44
N ASP A 27 -3.77 -5.43 12.73
CA ASP A 27 -2.89 -4.84 13.72
C ASP A 27 -1.54 -5.59 13.75
N ALA A 28 -0.48 -4.88 14.11
CA ALA A 28 0.89 -5.38 14.13
C ALA A 28 1.47 -5.86 12.78
N ALA A 29 0.76 -5.69 11.65
CA ALA A 29 1.28 -6.06 10.33
C ALA A 29 2.48 -5.20 9.88
N GLY A 30 2.71 -4.04 10.51
CA GLY A 30 3.83 -3.15 10.23
C GLY A 30 3.50 -1.97 9.32
N LYS A 31 2.22 -1.61 9.17
CA LYS A 31 1.74 -0.48 8.35
C LYS A 31 2.44 0.83 8.72
N THR A 32 2.36 1.21 9.98
CA THR A 32 2.97 2.44 10.49
C THR A 32 4.49 2.44 10.32
N THR A 33 5.14 1.29 10.50
CA THR A 33 6.58 1.13 10.26
C THR A 33 6.94 1.38 8.81
N ILE A 34 6.18 0.82 7.87
CA ILE A 34 6.34 1.07 6.42
C ILE A 34 6.20 2.56 6.14
N LEU A 35 5.16 3.20 6.66
CA LEU A 35 4.89 4.61 6.43
C LEU A 35 6.05 5.50 6.89
N TYR A 36 6.54 5.29 8.11
CA TYR A 36 7.68 6.05 8.63
C TYR A 36 8.97 5.77 7.87
N LYS A 37 9.22 4.52 7.50
CA LYS A 37 10.39 4.18 6.68
C LYS A 37 10.38 4.90 5.33
N LEU A 38 9.23 4.97 4.68
CA LEU A 38 9.07 5.68 3.41
C LEU A 38 9.19 7.21 3.57
N LYS A 39 8.71 7.76 4.68
CA LYS A 39 8.71 9.21 4.93
C LYS A 39 10.08 9.73 5.37
N LEU A 40 10.72 9.06 6.29
CA LEU A 40 11.93 9.53 6.96
C LEU A 40 13.21 8.84 6.48
N GLY A 41 13.09 7.73 5.77
CA GLY A 41 14.24 6.86 5.43
C GLY A 41 14.80 6.12 6.65
N GLU A 42 14.24 6.33 7.83
CA GLU A 42 14.72 5.80 9.11
C GLU A 42 13.67 4.91 9.77
N ILE A 43 14.14 4.02 10.64
CA ILE A 43 13.28 3.19 11.49
C ILE A 43 12.93 3.98 12.73
N VAL A 44 11.64 4.14 12.98
CA VAL A 44 11.13 4.71 14.21
C VAL A 44 10.40 3.63 14.99
N THR A 45 10.61 3.57 16.30
CA THR A 45 9.81 2.71 17.16
C THR A 45 8.37 3.17 17.09
N THR A 46 7.50 2.32 16.55
CA THR A 46 6.08 2.64 16.39
C THR A 46 5.26 2.06 17.53
N ILE A 47 4.28 2.82 17.97
CA ILE A 47 3.22 2.36 18.88
C ILE A 47 2.00 2.00 18.03
N PRO A 48 1.07 1.15 18.52
CA PRO A 48 -0.17 0.86 17.81
C PRO A 48 -0.93 2.12 17.44
N THR A 49 -1.39 2.19 16.18
CA THR A 49 -2.16 3.34 15.69
C THR A 49 -3.55 3.34 16.32
N ILE A 50 -3.86 4.38 17.08
CA ILE A 50 -5.20 4.60 17.64
C ILE A 50 -5.96 5.49 16.67
N GLY A 51 -6.93 4.92 15.94
CA GLY A 51 -7.68 5.63 14.91
C GLY A 51 -7.00 5.54 13.55
N PHE A 52 -6.55 6.66 13.03
CA PHE A 52 -5.86 6.73 11.73
C PHE A 52 -4.74 7.77 11.76
N ASN A 53 -3.78 7.59 10.88
CA ASN A 53 -2.75 8.58 10.60
C ASN A 53 -2.75 8.90 9.10
N VAL A 54 -2.67 10.18 8.73
CA VAL A 54 -2.62 10.63 7.35
C VAL A 54 -1.27 11.25 7.08
N GLU A 55 -0.54 10.69 6.17
CA GLU A 55 0.78 11.16 5.79
C GLU A 55 0.90 11.30 4.29
N THR A 56 1.71 12.24 3.87
CA THR A 56 2.09 12.41 2.48
C THR A 56 3.48 11.88 2.25
N VAL A 57 3.61 10.97 1.31
CA VAL A 57 4.88 10.41 0.85
C VAL A 57 5.08 10.80 -0.61
N GLU A 58 6.22 11.36 -0.95
CA GLU A 58 6.57 11.67 -2.33
C GLU A 58 7.56 10.61 -2.87
N TYR A 59 7.19 10.01 -4.00
CA TYR A 59 8.04 9.05 -4.69
C TYR A 59 7.88 9.18 -6.21
N LYS A 60 9.00 9.31 -6.95
CA LYS A 60 9.03 9.41 -8.42
C LYS A 60 7.99 10.40 -9.01
N ASN A 61 7.96 11.62 -8.54
CA ASN A 61 7.02 12.68 -8.96
C ASN A 61 5.53 12.38 -8.71
N ILE A 62 5.25 11.34 -7.92
CA ILE A 62 3.92 11.04 -7.43
C ILE A 62 3.86 11.39 -5.96
N LYS A 63 2.82 12.10 -5.60
CA LYS A 63 2.48 12.39 -4.23
C LYS A 63 1.42 11.39 -3.76
N PHE A 64 1.81 10.50 -2.87
CA PHE A 64 0.92 9.55 -2.25
C PHE A 64 0.35 10.15 -0.97
N THR A 65 -0.94 10.30 -0.88
CA THR A 65 -1.59 10.53 0.41
C THR A 65 -1.94 9.17 0.98
N VAL A 66 -1.21 8.77 2.01
CA VAL A 66 -1.34 7.46 2.65
C VAL A 66 -2.19 7.62 3.91
N TRP A 67 -3.23 6.82 3.98
CA TRP A 67 -4.09 6.72 5.15
C TRP A 67 -3.73 5.43 5.89
N ASP A 68 -2.93 5.54 6.94
CA ASP A 68 -2.62 4.41 7.83
C ASP A 68 -3.76 4.26 8.83
N VAL A 69 -4.63 3.31 8.58
CA VAL A 69 -5.80 3.05 9.41
C VAL A 69 -5.51 1.89 10.36
N GLY A 70 -5.83 2.08 11.63
CA GLY A 70 -5.62 1.05 12.65
C GLY A 70 -6.32 -0.26 12.30
N GLY A 71 -5.59 -1.37 12.44
CA GLY A 71 -6.06 -2.73 12.13
C GLY A 71 -6.87 -3.40 13.22
N GLN A 72 -7.23 -2.68 14.30
CA GLN A 72 -8.04 -3.23 15.38
C GLN A 72 -9.47 -3.47 14.92
N ASP A 73 -10.09 -4.55 15.38
CA ASP A 73 -11.45 -4.98 14.99
C ASP A 73 -12.49 -3.85 15.07
N LYS A 74 -12.45 -3.06 16.14
CA LYS A 74 -13.38 -1.95 16.38
C LYS A 74 -13.22 -0.80 15.37
N LEU A 75 -12.06 -0.68 14.72
CA LEU A 75 -11.74 0.42 13.79
C LEU A 75 -11.96 0.04 12.32
N ARG A 76 -12.10 -1.26 12.02
CA ARG A 76 -12.26 -1.73 10.62
C ARG A 76 -13.54 -1.22 9.97
N SER A 77 -14.61 -1.03 10.74
CA SER A 77 -15.84 -0.41 10.22
C SER A 77 -15.66 1.03 9.74
N LEU A 78 -14.60 1.69 10.22
CA LEU A 78 -14.26 3.05 9.81
C LEU A 78 -13.53 3.11 8.47
N TRP A 79 -12.97 2.00 7.97
CA TRP A 79 -12.21 1.99 6.73
C TRP A 79 -13.01 2.52 5.54
N ARG A 80 -14.32 2.23 5.48
CA ARG A 80 -15.22 2.70 4.41
C ARG A 80 -15.24 4.22 4.24
N HIS A 81 -15.02 4.98 5.31
CA HIS A 81 -14.97 6.45 5.24
C HIS A 81 -13.77 6.97 4.44
N TYR A 82 -12.77 6.12 4.21
CA TYR A 82 -11.54 6.47 3.50
C TYR A 82 -11.47 5.93 2.08
N PHE A 83 -12.50 5.21 1.62
CA PHE A 83 -12.50 4.56 0.30
C PHE A 83 -12.69 5.53 -0.86
N GLN A 84 -13.39 6.65 -0.63
CA GLN A 84 -13.67 7.62 -1.69
C GLN A 84 -12.39 8.16 -2.33
N SER A 85 -12.37 8.21 -3.68
CA SER A 85 -11.25 8.70 -4.49
C SER A 85 -9.92 7.95 -4.25
N THR A 86 -9.98 6.72 -3.75
CA THR A 86 -8.79 5.88 -3.56
C THR A 86 -8.40 5.26 -4.90
N SER A 87 -7.20 5.59 -5.38
CA SER A 87 -6.64 5.06 -6.64
C SER A 87 -5.89 3.75 -6.44
N GLY A 88 -5.45 3.46 -5.23
CA GLY A 88 -4.74 2.24 -4.91
C GLY A 88 -4.85 1.87 -3.43
N VAL A 89 -4.81 0.59 -3.18
CA VAL A 89 -4.81 0.01 -1.84
C VAL A 89 -3.49 -0.70 -1.62
N ILE A 90 -2.84 -0.42 -0.50
CA ILE A 90 -1.74 -1.21 0.05
C ILE A 90 -2.30 -2.05 1.17
N PHE A 91 -2.30 -3.36 0.99
CA PHE A 91 -2.69 -4.31 2.03
C PHE A 91 -1.45 -4.95 2.64
N VAL A 92 -1.22 -4.72 3.93
CA VAL A 92 -0.02 -5.19 4.63
C VAL A 92 -0.33 -6.46 5.42
N VAL A 93 0.45 -7.49 5.16
CA VAL A 93 0.34 -8.80 5.82
C VAL A 93 1.60 -9.08 6.61
N ASP A 94 1.44 -9.49 7.85
CA ASP A 94 2.52 -10.09 8.62
C ASP A 94 2.77 -11.51 8.10
N SER A 95 3.88 -11.72 7.40
CA SER A 95 4.20 -13.03 6.81
C SER A 95 4.47 -14.12 7.84
N ASN A 96 4.76 -13.74 9.08
CA ASN A 96 5.01 -14.69 10.16
C ASN A 96 3.74 -15.07 10.95
N ASP A 97 2.64 -14.36 10.72
CA ASP A 97 1.37 -14.60 11.44
C ASP A 97 0.48 -15.59 10.68
N ARG A 98 0.84 -16.87 10.80
CA ARG A 98 0.14 -17.97 10.15
C ARG A 98 -1.28 -18.20 10.70
N GLU A 99 -1.52 -17.80 11.94
CA GLU A 99 -2.79 -18.01 12.62
C GLU A 99 -3.86 -17.05 12.08
N ARG A 100 -3.48 -15.80 11.81
CA ARG A 100 -4.45 -14.78 11.38
C ARG A 100 -4.51 -14.55 9.87
N ILE A 101 -3.80 -15.34 9.05
CA ILE A 101 -3.85 -15.17 7.59
C ILE A 101 -5.26 -15.36 7.02
N GLY A 102 -6.07 -16.25 7.62
CA GLY A 102 -7.48 -16.42 7.25
C GLY A 102 -8.29 -15.16 7.54
N GLN A 103 -8.09 -14.55 8.70
CA GLN A 103 -8.72 -13.28 9.06
C GLN A 103 -8.28 -12.15 8.10
N ALA A 104 -7.00 -12.09 7.75
CA ALA A 104 -6.49 -11.12 6.77
C ALA A 104 -7.17 -11.29 5.41
N LYS A 105 -7.37 -12.54 4.95
CA LYS A 105 -8.12 -12.84 3.73
C LYS A 105 -9.54 -12.30 3.78
N ASP A 106 -10.27 -12.61 4.85
CA ASP A 106 -11.68 -12.22 4.98
C ASP A 106 -11.83 -10.69 4.97
N GLU A 107 -10.96 -9.97 5.67
CA GLU A 107 -10.97 -8.51 5.69
C GLU A 107 -10.60 -7.91 4.33
N LEU A 108 -9.60 -8.47 3.65
CA LEU A 108 -9.23 -8.04 2.30
C LEU A 108 -10.41 -8.20 1.34
N HIS A 109 -10.99 -9.39 1.28
CA HIS A 109 -12.09 -9.65 0.35
C HIS A 109 -13.33 -8.82 0.66
N LYS A 110 -13.67 -8.66 1.95
CA LYS A 110 -14.77 -7.79 2.37
C LYS A 110 -14.58 -6.35 1.92
N MET A 111 -13.38 -5.80 2.11
CA MET A 111 -13.05 -4.44 1.67
C MET A 111 -13.12 -4.29 0.14
N LEU A 112 -12.63 -5.28 -0.60
CA LEU A 112 -12.60 -5.23 -2.07
C LEU A 112 -13.98 -5.36 -2.74
N LEU A 113 -15.03 -5.68 -1.98
CA LEU A 113 -16.42 -5.67 -2.44
C LEU A 113 -17.04 -4.27 -2.44
N GLU A 114 -16.40 -3.29 -1.79
CA GLU A 114 -16.91 -1.91 -1.75
C GLU A 114 -16.77 -1.25 -3.12
N ASP A 115 -17.85 -0.63 -3.60
CA ASP A 115 -17.92 -0.03 -4.94
C ASP A 115 -16.89 1.08 -5.15
N GLU A 116 -16.59 1.84 -4.11
CA GLU A 116 -15.61 2.93 -4.12
C GLU A 116 -14.18 2.45 -4.41
N LEU A 117 -13.89 1.16 -4.16
CA LEU A 117 -12.58 0.55 -4.42
C LEU A 117 -12.55 -0.28 -5.70
N ARG A 118 -13.63 -0.30 -6.50
CA ARG A 118 -13.73 -1.13 -7.71
C ARG A 118 -12.51 -0.97 -8.62
N ASP A 119 -12.13 0.27 -8.91
CA ASP A 119 -11.07 0.61 -9.85
C ASP A 119 -9.69 0.79 -9.20
N ALA A 120 -9.62 0.68 -7.86
CA ALA A 120 -8.37 0.78 -7.14
C ALA A 120 -7.48 -0.44 -7.42
N VAL A 121 -6.22 -0.20 -7.74
CA VAL A 121 -5.22 -1.27 -7.85
C VAL A 121 -4.82 -1.76 -6.45
N LEU A 122 -4.42 -3.01 -6.33
CA LEU A 122 -4.07 -3.64 -5.06
C LEU A 122 -2.59 -4.02 -5.03
N LEU A 123 -1.85 -3.43 -4.10
CA LEU A 123 -0.51 -3.90 -3.73
C LEU A 123 -0.59 -4.62 -2.39
N VAL A 124 -0.14 -5.87 -2.34
CA VAL A 124 0.03 -6.60 -1.09
C VAL A 124 1.49 -6.56 -0.69
N PHE A 125 1.79 -6.03 0.48
CA PHE A 125 3.11 -6.22 1.09
C PHE A 125 3.08 -7.46 1.99
N ALA A 126 3.80 -8.50 1.58
CA ALA A 126 4.13 -9.63 2.42
C ALA A 126 5.29 -9.22 3.33
N ASN A 127 4.96 -8.54 4.42
CA ASN A 127 5.94 -7.89 5.29
C ASN A 127 6.57 -8.88 6.27
N LYS A 128 7.69 -8.49 6.87
CA LYS A 128 8.48 -9.26 7.83
C LYS A 128 9.13 -10.51 7.24
N GLN A 129 9.59 -10.40 5.97
CA GLN A 129 10.28 -11.49 5.27
C GLN A 129 11.65 -11.83 5.91
N ASP A 130 12.16 -10.99 6.77
CA ASP A 130 13.36 -11.20 7.58
C ASP A 130 13.17 -12.27 8.68
N LEU A 131 11.95 -12.61 9.01
CA LEU A 131 11.66 -13.59 10.06
C LEU A 131 11.79 -15.03 9.52
N PRO A 132 12.37 -15.97 10.31
CA PRO A 132 12.73 -17.31 9.84
C PRO A 132 11.54 -18.19 9.45
N HIS A 133 10.34 -17.91 9.96
CA HIS A 133 9.12 -18.65 9.67
C HIS A 133 8.13 -17.87 8.79
N ALA A 134 8.60 -16.80 8.15
CA ALA A 134 7.79 -16.01 7.25
C ALA A 134 7.26 -16.87 6.08
N MET A 135 5.98 -16.74 5.80
CA MET A 135 5.37 -17.34 4.61
C MET A 135 5.94 -16.65 3.36
N PRO A 136 6.37 -17.39 2.33
CA PRO A 136 6.78 -16.79 1.06
C PRO A 136 5.58 -16.17 0.34
N CYS A 137 5.84 -15.23 -0.58
CA CYS A 137 4.79 -14.56 -1.35
C CYS A 137 3.84 -15.52 -2.06
N SER A 138 4.34 -16.67 -2.55
CA SER A 138 3.52 -17.71 -3.20
C SER A 138 2.47 -18.29 -2.24
N GLU A 139 2.87 -18.62 -1.02
CA GLU A 139 1.96 -19.14 0.00
C GLU A 139 0.92 -18.10 0.41
N ILE A 140 1.33 -16.84 0.61
CA ILE A 140 0.41 -15.75 0.95
C ILE A 140 -0.57 -15.49 -0.20
N THR A 141 -0.11 -15.54 -1.45
CA THR A 141 -0.95 -15.40 -2.64
C THR A 141 -2.10 -16.41 -2.63
N ASP A 142 -1.79 -17.66 -2.33
CA ASP A 142 -2.78 -18.73 -2.32
C ASP A 142 -3.71 -18.61 -1.09
N LYS A 143 -3.15 -18.35 0.09
CA LYS A 143 -3.94 -18.19 1.32
C LYS A 143 -4.88 -16.99 1.29
N LEU A 144 -4.46 -15.86 0.73
CA LEU A 144 -5.32 -14.68 0.52
C LEU A 144 -6.29 -14.85 -0.66
N GLY A 145 -6.11 -15.85 -1.51
CA GLY A 145 -6.95 -16.06 -2.68
C GLY A 145 -6.78 -15.00 -3.77
N LEU A 146 -5.58 -14.40 -3.89
CA LEU A 146 -5.35 -13.31 -4.84
C LEU A 146 -5.59 -13.72 -6.29
N ARG A 147 -5.31 -14.98 -6.66
CA ARG A 147 -5.56 -15.51 -8.00
C ARG A 147 -7.04 -15.50 -8.41
N GLN A 148 -7.95 -15.39 -7.44
CA GLN A 148 -9.40 -15.30 -7.69
C GLN A 148 -9.82 -13.87 -8.10
N LEU A 149 -8.98 -12.87 -7.86
CA LEU A 149 -9.23 -11.46 -8.19
C LEU A 149 -8.96 -11.19 -9.69
N ARG A 150 -9.72 -11.85 -10.59
CA ARG A 150 -9.46 -11.83 -12.05
C ARG A 150 -9.65 -10.48 -12.73
N GLN A 151 -10.49 -9.62 -12.17
CA GLN A 151 -10.83 -8.31 -12.74
C GLN A 151 -10.08 -7.15 -12.08
N ARG A 152 -9.18 -7.44 -11.13
CA ARG A 152 -8.43 -6.43 -10.41
C ARG A 152 -6.94 -6.52 -10.73
N HIS A 153 -6.32 -5.40 -11.02
CA HIS A 153 -4.87 -5.31 -11.05
C HIS A 153 -4.31 -5.45 -9.64
N TRP A 154 -3.55 -6.48 -9.41
CA TRP A 154 -2.89 -6.69 -8.12
C TRP A 154 -1.45 -7.14 -8.29
N TYR A 155 -0.66 -6.89 -7.28
CA TYR A 155 0.72 -7.34 -7.16
C TYR A 155 1.01 -7.69 -5.71
N ILE A 156 1.87 -8.67 -5.48
CA ILE A 156 2.39 -9.01 -4.15
C ILE A 156 3.90 -8.82 -4.14
N GLN A 157 4.40 -8.12 -3.13
CA GLN A 157 5.81 -7.85 -2.93
C GLN A 157 6.23 -8.31 -1.55
N GLY A 158 7.26 -9.15 -1.49
CA GLY A 158 7.94 -9.48 -0.24
C GLY A 158 8.69 -8.24 0.27
N ALA A 159 8.53 -7.95 1.55
CA ALA A 159 9.12 -6.76 2.14
C ALA A 159 9.62 -7.00 3.57
N CYS A 160 10.58 -6.19 3.95
CA CYS A 160 10.97 -5.98 5.34
C CYS A 160 10.89 -4.49 5.65
N ALA A 161 9.85 -4.07 6.37
CA ALA A 161 9.67 -2.66 6.74
C ALA A 161 10.85 -2.12 7.55
N HIS A 162 11.51 -2.98 8.31
CA HIS A 162 12.65 -2.63 9.13
C HIS A 162 13.87 -2.23 8.30
N SER A 163 14.28 -3.04 7.33
CA SER A 163 15.40 -2.72 6.43
C SER A 163 14.99 -1.75 5.29
N GLY A 164 13.74 -1.77 4.89
CA GLY A 164 13.22 -1.08 3.70
C GLY A 164 13.25 -1.94 2.44
N GLU A 165 13.76 -3.17 2.52
CA GLU A 165 13.81 -4.10 1.41
C GLU A 165 12.42 -4.38 0.85
N GLY A 166 12.28 -4.38 -0.47
CA GLY A 166 11.03 -4.64 -1.18
C GLY A 166 10.02 -3.49 -1.19
N LEU A 167 10.21 -2.43 -0.37
CA LEU A 167 9.23 -1.34 -0.29
C LEU A 167 9.20 -0.51 -1.58
N TYR A 168 10.37 -0.15 -2.11
CA TYR A 168 10.45 0.70 -3.30
C TYR A 168 10.01 -0.05 -4.56
N GLU A 169 10.28 -1.34 -4.66
CA GLU A 169 9.82 -2.20 -5.76
C GLU A 169 8.28 -2.27 -5.80
N GLY A 170 7.65 -2.43 -4.64
CA GLY A 170 6.20 -2.38 -4.53
C GLY A 170 5.61 -1.02 -4.90
N LEU A 171 6.25 0.08 -4.44
CA LEU A 171 5.82 1.43 -4.79
C LEU A 171 6.01 1.74 -6.27
N ASP A 172 7.05 1.23 -6.91
CA ASP A 172 7.28 1.37 -8.36
C ASP A 172 6.15 0.74 -9.16
N TRP A 173 5.75 -0.46 -8.76
CA TRP A 173 4.59 -1.12 -9.37
C TRP A 173 3.32 -0.28 -9.14
N LEU A 174 3.06 0.14 -7.90
CA LEU A 174 1.89 0.94 -7.55
C LEU A 174 1.85 2.26 -8.33
N ALA A 175 2.97 2.98 -8.40
CA ALA A 175 3.12 4.22 -9.14
C ALA A 175 2.81 4.07 -10.64
N SER A 176 3.22 2.93 -11.22
CA SER A 176 3.03 2.65 -12.63
C SER A 176 1.59 2.24 -12.98
N ASN A 177 0.86 1.67 -12.03
CA ASN A 177 -0.47 1.09 -12.27
C ASN A 177 -1.61 1.97 -11.70
N ALA A 178 -1.43 2.63 -10.56
CA ALA A 178 -2.45 3.52 -9.99
C ALA A 178 -2.79 4.73 -10.91
N LYS A 179 -1.85 5.19 -11.73
CA LYS A 179 -2.10 6.24 -12.74
C LYS A 179 -3.11 5.84 -13.80
N LYS A 180 -3.22 4.55 -14.10
CA LYS A 180 -4.14 4.03 -15.12
C LYS A 180 -5.58 3.93 -14.61
N ALA A 181 -5.77 3.84 -13.31
CA ALA A 181 -7.10 3.76 -12.70
C ALA A 181 -7.77 5.14 -12.54
N ALA A 182 -7.00 6.23 -12.62
CA ALA A 182 -7.50 7.62 -12.47
C ALA A 182 -7.93 8.27 -13.81
N GLN A 183 -7.85 7.57 -14.94
CA GLN A 183 -8.30 8.00 -16.27
C GLN A 183 -9.65 7.38 -16.61
#